data_816d957f7bf07202b019e904e310c073
#
_entry.id   816d957f7bf07202b019e904e310c073
#
_cell.length_a   1.000
_cell.length_b   1.000
_cell.length_c   1.000
_cell.angle_alpha   90.00
_cell.angle_beta   90.00
_cell.angle_gamma   90.00
#
_symmetry.space_group_name_H-M   'P 1'
#
loop_
_entity.id
_entity.type
_entity.pdbx_description
1 polymer ?
#
loop_
_entity_poly.entity_id
_entity_poly.type
_entity_poly.pdbx_seq_one_letter_code
_entity_poly.pdbx_strand_id
1 'polypeptide(L)'
;MGVSILNTHATQLVVNALASAILHRPPPRILHSDQGSEYVSINYTNLVQSLKIQQSMSAPGCPWENGYQESFYKGFKLDLGDPNRFDTLGELVAEIYKTISYYNQRRIHSAFKLPPAVFAKNYQLEVSLKDLEKVS
;
A
#
# COMPACT_ATOMS: atom_id res chain seq x y z
N MET A 1 -3.99 -2.94 -2.62
CA MET A 1 -2.69 -2.23 -2.56
C MET A 1 -2.45 -1.59 -3.90
N GLY A 2 -2.07 -0.30 -3.93
CA GLY A 2 -1.66 0.38 -5.16
C GLY A 2 -0.19 0.12 -5.43
N VAL A 3 0.16 0.05 -6.71
CA VAL A 3 1.52 -0.23 -7.17
C VAL A 3 1.89 0.74 -8.27
N SER A 4 3.11 1.24 -8.22
CA SER A 4 3.75 1.96 -9.32
C SER A 4 5.20 1.51 -9.42
N ILE A 5 5.68 1.34 -10.64
CA ILE A 5 7.05 0.95 -10.94
C ILE A 5 7.59 1.96 -11.95
N LEU A 6 8.62 2.69 -11.55
CA LEU A 6 9.34 3.64 -12.40
C LEU A 6 10.83 3.39 -12.25
N ASN A 7 11.60 3.81 -13.25
CA ASN A 7 13.07 3.75 -13.25
C ASN A 7 13.73 4.93 -12.52
N THR A 8 12.95 5.81 -11.91
CA THR A 8 13.43 6.98 -11.17
C THR A 8 12.69 7.12 -9.85
N HIS A 9 13.39 7.59 -8.82
CA HIS A 9 12.77 8.09 -7.58
C HIS A 9 12.18 9.48 -7.84
N ALA A 10 10.89 9.52 -8.15
CA ALA A 10 10.18 10.77 -8.40
C ALA A 10 8.87 10.78 -7.62
N THR A 11 8.40 11.98 -7.27
CA THR A 11 7.06 12.21 -6.72
C THR A 11 5.98 11.49 -7.51
N GLN A 12 6.16 11.37 -8.84
CA GLN A 12 5.23 10.67 -9.72
C GLN A 12 5.04 9.19 -9.33
N LEU A 13 6.06 8.54 -8.75
CA LEU A 13 5.97 7.15 -8.28
C LEU A 13 4.91 7.01 -7.20
N VAL A 14 4.95 7.85 -6.16
CA VAL A 14 4.01 7.80 -5.03
C VAL A 14 2.62 8.30 -5.42
N VAL A 15 2.53 9.29 -6.30
CA VAL A 15 1.25 9.77 -6.88
C VAL A 15 0.57 8.64 -7.67
N ASN A 16 1.29 7.96 -8.56
CA ASN A 16 0.75 6.86 -9.35
C ASN A 16 0.36 5.67 -8.46
N ALA A 17 1.15 5.35 -7.44
CA ALA A 17 0.83 4.28 -6.50
C ALA A 17 -0.46 4.58 -5.72
N LEU A 18 -0.64 5.81 -5.24
CA LEU A 18 -1.88 6.22 -4.56
C LEU A 18 -3.07 6.20 -5.52
N ALA A 19 -2.93 6.76 -6.72
CA ALA A 19 -3.97 6.74 -7.74
C ALA A 19 -4.40 5.29 -8.08
N SER A 20 -3.45 4.39 -8.28
CA SER A 20 -3.71 2.96 -8.48
C SER A 20 -4.45 2.31 -7.31
N ALA A 21 -4.13 2.71 -6.07
CA ALA A 21 -4.79 2.15 -4.88
C ALA A 21 -6.28 2.50 -4.82
N ILE A 22 -6.63 3.76 -5.15
CA ILE A 22 -7.99 4.29 -5.04
C ILE A 22 -8.89 3.95 -6.24
N LEU A 23 -8.35 3.45 -7.35
CA LEU A 23 -9.14 3.00 -8.51
C LEU A 23 -10.14 1.89 -8.15
N HIS A 24 -9.81 1.08 -7.17
CA HIS A 24 -10.58 -0.12 -6.81
C HIS A 24 -11.11 -0.11 -5.38
N ARG A 25 -10.84 0.95 -4.61
CA ARG A 25 -11.24 1.09 -3.21
C ARG A 25 -11.42 2.56 -2.84
N PRO A 26 -12.33 2.89 -1.93
CA PRO A 26 -12.45 4.26 -1.43
C PRO A 26 -11.14 4.72 -0.78
N PRO A 27 -10.83 6.02 -0.83
CA PRO A 27 -9.67 6.59 -0.16
C PRO A 27 -9.68 6.26 1.34
N PRO A 28 -8.53 5.95 1.95
CA PRO A 28 -8.43 5.75 3.38
C PRO A 28 -8.65 7.08 4.12
N ARG A 29 -9.13 7.02 5.36
CA ARG A 29 -9.24 8.22 6.20
C ARG A 29 -7.88 8.79 6.57
N ILE A 30 -6.91 7.93 6.86
CA ILE A 30 -5.53 8.29 7.24
C ILE A 30 -4.58 7.52 6.34
N LEU A 31 -3.55 8.21 5.85
CA LEU A 31 -2.42 7.62 5.14
C LEU A 31 -1.13 7.98 5.85
N HIS A 32 -0.40 6.97 6.30
CA HIS A 32 0.85 7.12 7.02
C HIS A 32 2.04 6.86 6.09
N SER A 33 3.09 7.69 6.20
CA SER A 33 4.36 7.56 5.48
C SER A 33 5.53 8.01 6.36
N ASP A 34 6.74 7.80 5.90
CA ASP A 34 7.90 8.55 6.39
C ASP A 34 7.92 9.98 5.82
N GLN A 35 8.98 10.73 6.12
CA GLN A 35 9.18 12.09 5.62
C GLN A 35 10.02 12.13 4.33
N GLY A 36 9.93 11.10 3.48
CA GLY A 36 10.55 11.12 2.17
C GLY A 36 10.15 12.35 1.35
N SER A 37 11.07 12.91 0.57
CA SER A 37 10.85 14.13 -0.23
C SER A 37 9.66 14.01 -1.17
N GLU A 38 9.36 12.81 -1.66
CA GLU A 38 8.22 12.49 -2.51
C GLU A 38 6.88 12.68 -1.79
N TYR A 39 6.79 12.36 -0.48
CA TYR A 39 5.57 12.48 0.31
C TYR A 39 5.27 13.90 0.82
N VAL A 40 6.30 14.77 0.87
CA VAL A 40 6.14 16.19 1.22
C VAL A 40 6.03 17.11 -0.01
N SER A 41 6.12 16.53 -1.21
CA SER A 41 6.02 17.30 -2.46
C SER A 41 4.63 17.92 -2.63
N ILE A 42 4.57 19.08 -3.27
CA ILE A 42 3.31 19.82 -3.54
C ILE A 42 2.32 18.94 -4.31
N ASN A 43 2.78 18.18 -5.31
CA ASN A 43 1.90 17.32 -6.12
C ASN A 43 1.26 16.21 -5.29
N TYR A 44 2.02 15.58 -4.41
CA TYR A 44 1.49 14.52 -3.57
C TYR A 44 0.55 15.05 -2.49
N THR A 45 0.94 16.11 -1.78
CA THR A 45 0.13 16.73 -0.73
C THR A 45 -1.20 17.28 -1.26
N ASN A 46 -1.20 17.91 -2.45
CA ASN A 46 -2.42 18.36 -3.12
C ASN A 46 -3.36 17.18 -3.47
N LEU A 47 -2.80 16.08 -3.97
CA LEU A 47 -3.60 14.87 -4.25
C LEU A 47 -4.24 14.32 -2.97
N VAL A 48 -3.45 14.15 -1.90
CA VAL A 48 -3.93 13.63 -0.60
C VAL A 48 -5.03 14.53 -0.04
N GLN A 49 -4.86 15.85 -0.12
CA GLN A 49 -5.84 16.83 0.33
C GLN A 49 -7.13 16.79 -0.51
N SER A 50 -7.02 16.70 -1.84
CA SER A 50 -8.18 16.61 -2.75
C SER A 50 -9.02 15.37 -2.48
N LEU A 51 -8.39 14.28 -2.04
CA LEU A 51 -9.03 13.03 -1.65
C LEU A 51 -9.57 13.05 -0.21
N LYS A 52 -9.41 14.16 0.53
CA LYS A 52 -9.78 14.32 1.95
C LYS A 52 -9.10 13.28 2.87
N ILE A 53 -7.90 12.85 2.52
CA ILE A 53 -7.10 11.94 3.30
C ILE A 53 -6.30 12.73 4.33
N GLN A 54 -6.33 12.33 5.59
CA GLN A 54 -5.46 12.87 6.63
C GLN A 54 -4.06 12.26 6.45
N GLN A 55 -3.06 13.08 6.15
CA GLN A 55 -1.67 12.65 6.10
C GLN A 55 -1.10 12.53 7.50
N SER A 56 -0.46 11.41 7.80
CA SER A 56 0.30 11.13 9.02
C SER A 56 1.72 10.78 8.63
N MET A 57 2.72 11.29 9.35
CA MET A 57 4.12 11.05 9.06
C MET A 57 4.88 10.62 10.31
N SER A 58 5.81 9.68 10.14
CA SER A 58 6.77 9.31 11.18
C SER A 58 7.59 10.52 11.60
N ALA A 59 7.95 10.63 12.88
CA ALA A 59 8.89 11.64 13.32
C ALA A 59 10.30 11.41 12.71
N PRO A 60 11.08 12.48 12.48
CA PRO A 60 12.45 12.32 12.01
C PRO A 60 13.27 11.42 12.95
N GLY A 61 13.97 10.44 12.40
CA GLY A 61 14.78 9.50 13.17
C GLY A 61 13.99 8.43 13.94
N CYS A 62 12.69 8.26 13.67
CA CYS A 62 11.82 7.26 14.30
C CYS A 62 11.38 6.15 13.32
N PRO A 63 12.30 5.31 12.81
CA PRO A 63 11.96 4.27 11.83
C PRO A 63 10.95 3.25 12.34
N TRP A 64 10.90 3.01 13.66
CA TRP A 64 9.93 2.09 14.26
C TRP A 64 8.46 2.51 14.08
N GLU A 65 8.19 3.80 13.82
CA GLU A 65 6.84 4.29 13.51
C GLU A 65 6.38 3.83 12.12
N ASN A 66 7.31 3.42 11.25
CA ASN A 66 7.03 2.86 9.92
C ASN A 66 7.21 1.33 9.84
N GLY A 67 7.19 0.66 10.99
CA GLY A 67 7.46 -0.78 11.13
C GLY A 67 6.56 -1.69 10.27
N TYR A 68 5.32 -1.28 10.00
CA TYR A 68 4.42 -2.04 9.11
C TYR A 68 4.91 -2.05 7.66
N GLN A 69 5.40 -0.93 7.17
CA GLN A 69 5.97 -0.81 5.82
C GLN A 69 7.28 -1.58 5.72
N GLU A 70 8.15 -1.47 6.73
CA GLU A 70 9.40 -2.23 6.79
C GLU A 70 9.14 -3.74 6.79
N SER A 71 8.19 -4.20 7.60
CA SER A 71 7.79 -5.60 7.65
C SER A 71 7.25 -6.09 6.30
N PHE A 72 6.44 -5.27 5.62
CA PHE A 72 5.97 -5.55 4.27
C PHE A 72 7.14 -5.72 3.30
N TYR A 73 8.04 -4.75 3.23
CA TYR A 73 9.18 -4.80 2.30
C TYR A 73 10.13 -5.96 2.58
N LYS A 74 10.36 -6.30 3.86
CA LYS A 74 11.14 -7.49 4.22
C LYS A 74 10.51 -8.77 3.66
N GLY A 75 9.21 -8.95 3.87
CA GLY A 75 8.49 -10.09 3.33
C GLY A 75 8.43 -10.11 1.80
N PHE A 76 8.18 -8.95 1.20
CA PHE A 76 8.14 -8.79 -0.25
C PHE A 76 9.47 -9.13 -0.92
N LYS A 77 10.60 -8.65 -0.38
CA LYS A 77 11.93 -8.97 -0.90
C LYS A 77 12.25 -10.46 -0.78
N LEU A 78 11.81 -11.09 0.31
CA LEU A 78 11.99 -12.53 0.51
C LEU A 78 11.19 -13.33 -0.53
N ASP A 79 9.93 -12.96 -0.77
CA ASP A 79 9.05 -13.64 -1.72
C ASP A 79 9.47 -13.39 -3.18
N LEU A 80 9.95 -12.18 -3.51
CA LEU A 80 10.45 -11.82 -4.83
C LEU A 80 11.77 -12.55 -5.15
N GLY A 81 12.64 -12.74 -4.15
CA GLY A 81 13.98 -13.30 -4.33
C GLY A 81 14.96 -12.32 -4.98
N ASP A 82 16.04 -12.85 -5.56
CA ASP A 82 17.06 -12.04 -6.22
C ASP A 82 16.51 -11.40 -7.51
N PRO A 83 16.48 -10.05 -7.61
CA PRO A 83 16.03 -9.38 -8.83
C PRO A 83 16.97 -9.56 -10.03
N ASN A 84 18.23 -9.94 -9.81
CA ASN A 84 19.20 -10.17 -10.89
C ASN A 84 18.97 -11.51 -11.63
N ARG A 85 18.07 -12.36 -11.16
CA ARG A 85 17.73 -13.64 -11.82
C ARG A 85 16.88 -13.49 -13.09
N PHE A 86 16.40 -12.27 -13.37
CA PHE A 86 15.54 -12.00 -14.51
C PHE A 86 16.35 -11.46 -15.68
N ASP A 87 16.14 -12.00 -16.87
CA ASP A 87 16.88 -11.61 -18.07
C ASP A 87 16.39 -10.24 -18.61
N THR A 88 15.14 -9.87 -18.32
CA THR A 88 14.53 -8.62 -18.80
C THR A 88 13.82 -7.85 -17.68
N LEU A 89 13.76 -6.54 -17.84
CA LEU A 89 12.94 -5.68 -16.96
C LEU A 89 11.46 -6.09 -16.97
N GLY A 90 10.95 -6.54 -18.12
CA GLY A 90 9.56 -7.00 -18.25
C GLY A 90 9.25 -8.21 -17.37
N GLU A 91 10.16 -9.17 -17.30
CA GLU A 91 10.04 -10.34 -16.42
C GLU A 91 10.07 -9.94 -14.96
N LEU A 92 10.99 -9.07 -14.56
CA LEU A 92 11.06 -8.53 -13.20
C LEU A 92 9.75 -7.83 -12.82
N VAL A 93 9.22 -6.97 -13.69
CA VAL A 93 7.96 -6.25 -13.47
C VAL A 93 6.79 -7.23 -13.32
N ALA A 94 6.69 -8.24 -14.18
CA ALA A 94 5.66 -9.26 -14.09
C ALA A 94 5.73 -10.04 -12.76
N GLU A 95 6.93 -10.39 -12.31
CA GLU A 95 7.10 -11.10 -11.04
C GLU A 95 6.80 -10.20 -9.83
N ILE A 96 7.11 -8.90 -9.88
CA ILE A 96 6.69 -7.92 -8.86
C ILE A 96 5.16 -7.92 -8.71
N TYR A 97 4.40 -7.81 -9.81
CA TYR A 97 2.95 -7.84 -9.76
C TYR A 97 2.40 -9.16 -9.23
N LYS A 98 3.00 -10.27 -9.59
CA LYS A 98 2.66 -11.62 -9.13
C LYS A 98 2.90 -11.77 -7.61
N THR A 99 4.04 -11.30 -7.12
CA THR A 99 4.41 -11.30 -5.70
C THR A 99 3.44 -10.44 -4.88
N ILE A 100 3.06 -9.27 -5.38
CA ILE A 100 2.06 -8.39 -4.74
C ILE A 100 0.67 -9.04 -4.74
N SER A 101 0.28 -9.70 -5.84
CA SER A 101 -0.98 -10.44 -5.91
C SER A 101 -1.00 -11.60 -4.90
N TYR A 102 0.08 -12.36 -4.82
CA TYR A 102 0.26 -13.41 -3.83
C TYR A 102 0.13 -12.87 -2.39
N TYR A 103 0.85 -11.78 -2.07
CA TYR A 103 0.77 -11.13 -0.77
C TYR A 103 -0.67 -10.75 -0.41
N ASN A 104 -1.40 -10.13 -1.31
CA ASN A 104 -2.75 -9.68 -1.05
C ASN A 104 -3.76 -10.83 -0.91
N GLN A 105 -3.61 -11.89 -1.71
CA GLN A 105 -4.65 -12.92 -1.87
C GLN A 105 -4.37 -14.23 -1.15
N ARG A 106 -3.10 -14.54 -0.89
CA ARG A 106 -2.68 -15.85 -0.39
C ARG A 106 -1.89 -15.78 0.90
N ARG A 107 -1.01 -14.78 1.07
CA ARG A 107 -0.14 -14.69 2.23
C ARG A 107 -0.95 -14.39 3.50
N ILE A 108 -0.90 -15.28 4.46
CA ILE A 108 -1.57 -15.09 5.77
C ILE A 108 -0.77 -14.06 6.58
N HIS A 109 -1.43 -12.97 6.94
CA HIS A 109 -0.85 -11.95 7.83
C HIS A 109 -0.94 -12.40 9.29
N SER A 110 0.18 -12.36 10.01
CA SER A 110 0.26 -12.90 11.39
C SER A 110 -0.74 -12.26 12.36
N ALA A 111 -0.98 -10.95 12.26
CA ALA A 111 -1.91 -10.22 13.11
C ALA A 111 -3.38 -10.51 12.78
N PHE A 112 -3.72 -10.63 11.49
CA PHE A 112 -5.12 -10.82 11.05
C PHE A 112 -5.51 -12.28 10.86
N LYS A 113 -4.53 -13.21 10.84
CA LYS A 113 -4.71 -14.64 10.54
C LYS A 113 -5.41 -14.90 9.19
N LEU A 114 -5.43 -13.91 8.32
CA LEU A 114 -6.06 -13.91 7.00
C LEU A 114 -5.19 -13.19 5.98
N PRO A 115 -5.33 -13.49 4.68
CA PRO A 115 -4.78 -12.66 3.63
C PRO A 115 -5.39 -11.24 3.65
N PRO A 116 -4.62 -10.19 3.33
CA PRO A 116 -5.09 -8.79 3.38
C PRO A 116 -6.37 -8.52 2.60
N ALA A 117 -6.55 -9.13 1.43
CA ALA A 117 -7.76 -8.94 0.62
C ALA A 117 -8.99 -9.57 1.26
N VAL A 118 -8.84 -10.74 1.88
CA VAL A 118 -9.92 -11.44 2.60
C VAL A 118 -10.32 -10.66 3.85
N PHE A 119 -9.32 -10.22 4.62
CA PHE A 119 -9.57 -9.37 5.80
C PHE A 119 -10.34 -8.09 5.42
N ALA A 120 -9.90 -7.38 4.39
CA ALA A 120 -10.55 -6.14 3.96
C ALA A 120 -11.99 -6.37 3.49
N LYS A 121 -12.27 -7.49 2.79
CA LYS A 121 -13.63 -7.86 2.36
C LYS A 121 -14.53 -8.14 3.57
N ASN A 122 -14.05 -8.92 4.53
CA ASN A 122 -14.81 -9.25 5.73
C ASN A 122 -15.13 -7.99 6.55
N TYR A 123 -14.14 -7.11 6.72
CA TYR A 123 -14.33 -5.83 7.43
C TYR A 123 -15.39 -4.94 6.77
N GLN A 124 -15.40 -4.83 5.43
CA GLN A 124 -16.42 -4.08 4.71
C GLN A 124 -17.82 -4.64 4.91
N LEU A 125 -17.96 -5.97 4.93
CA LEU A 125 -19.25 -6.63 5.20
C LEU A 125 -19.73 -6.35 6.63
N GLU A 126 -18.84 -6.42 7.62
CA GLU A 126 -19.19 -6.13 9.02
C GLU A 126 -19.65 -4.67 9.21
N VAL A 127 -18.95 -3.71 8.58
CA VAL A 127 -19.33 -2.28 8.64
C VAL A 127 -20.70 -2.08 8.00
N SER A 128 -20.95 -2.65 6.84
CA SER A 128 -22.24 -2.52 6.14
C SER A 128 -23.39 -3.11 6.96
N LEU A 129 -23.18 -4.24 7.63
CA LEU A 129 -24.21 -4.85 8.50
C LEU A 129 -24.52 -3.96 9.73
N LYS A 130 -23.48 -3.41 10.38
CA LYS A 130 -23.67 -2.51 11.53
C LYS A 130 -24.40 -1.21 11.16
N ASP A 131 -24.21 -0.72 9.94
CA ASP A 131 -24.90 0.48 9.46
C ASP A 131 -26.39 0.18 9.17
N LEU A 132 -26.72 -1.01 8.70
CA LEU A 132 -28.11 -1.47 8.52
C LEU A 132 -28.86 -1.65 9.85
N GLU A 133 -28.17 -2.18 10.88
CA GLU A 133 -28.75 -2.34 12.22
C GLU A 133 -29.05 -1.03 12.94
N LYS A 134 -28.38 0.07 12.59
CA LYS A 134 -28.62 1.41 13.15
C LYS A 134 -29.83 2.13 12.52
N VAL A 135 -30.31 1.67 11.39
CA VAL A 135 -31.43 2.28 10.64
C VAL A 135 -32.74 1.54 10.88
N SER A 136 -32.71 0.40 11.53
CA SER A 136 -33.88 -0.40 11.97
C SER A 136 -34.19 -0.15 13.43
#